data_71d243cd022efffeee8cc65e78be96da
#
_entry.id   71d243cd022efffeee8cc65e78be96da
#
_cell.length_a   1.000
_cell.length_b   1.000
_cell.length_c   1.000
_cell.angle_alpha   90.00
_cell.angle_beta   90.00
_cell.angle_gamma   90.00
#
_symmetry.space_group_name_H-M   'P 1'
#
loop_
_entity.id
_entity.type
_entity.pdbx_description
1 polymer ?
#
loop_
_entity_poly.entity_id
_entity_poly.type
_entity_poly.pdbx_seq_one_letter_code
_entity_poly.pdbx_strand_id
1 'polypeptide(L)'
;GFWGNILNTLTGSKIDDDLYDSLEEQLILADVGGEVAIHLVDKLRDRVNEKGLKTGEQAADELRDLIADEMRPDAEMDLEGHPAVILVIGVNGVGKTTSIAKLADYYTRQGRKVMLAAGDTFRAAASEQLEIWADRAGVPIVKAGEGADPAAVIFDTVKSATARGYDMVIADTAGRLHNKANLMNELSKISRSVKKASPEASLETLLVLDAITGQNAISQAKEFCKAANATGIILTKLDGTAKGGC
;
A
#
# COMPACT_ATOMS: atom_id res chain seq x y z
N GLY A 1 -8.41 -24.07 7.40
CA GLY A 1 -8.24 -22.66 7.05
C GLY A 1 -9.14 -22.27 5.88
N PHE A 2 -9.33 -20.97 5.63
CA PHE A 2 -10.22 -20.41 4.59
C PHE A 2 -10.06 -21.10 3.21
N TRP A 3 -8.83 -21.14 2.70
CA TRP A 3 -8.55 -21.77 1.41
C TRP A 3 -8.89 -23.26 1.39
N GLY A 4 -8.68 -23.95 2.51
CA GLY A 4 -9.06 -25.36 2.63
C GLY A 4 -10.58 -25.58 2.51
N ASN A 5 -11.39 -24.66 3.04
CA ASN A 5 -12.85 -24.74 2.91
C ASN A 5 -13.28 -24.49 1.45
N ILE A 6 -12.73 -23.49 0.79
CA ILE A 6 -12.98 -23.25 -0.64
C ILE A 6 -12.57 -24.46 -1.49
N LEU A 7 -11.38 -25.01 -1.27
CA LEU A 7 -10.95 -26.21 -1.98
C LEU A 7 -11.89 -27.39 -1.75
N ASN A 8 -12.33 -27.61 -0.51
CA ASN A 8 -13.29 -28.69 -0.19
C ASN A 8 -14.64 -28.50 -0.88
N THR A 9 -15.11 -27.28 -1.03
CA THR A 9 -16.35 -26.97 -1.76
C THR A 9 -16.21 -27.23 -3.25
N LEU A 10 -15.07 -26.89 -3.83
CA LEU A 10 -14.81 -27.04 -5.26
C LEU A 10 -14.39 -28.47 -5.63
N THR A 11 -13.55 -29.13 -4.81
CA THR A 11 -13.01 -30.46 -5.11
C THR A 11 -14.10 -31.53 -5.13
N GLY A 12 -14.23 -32.25 -6.23
CA GLY A 12 -15.20 -33.31 -6.42
C GLY A 12 -16.62 -32.86 -6.73
N SER A 13 -16.86 -31.55 -6.82
CA SER A 13 -18.17 -30.98 -7.19
C SER A 13 -18.30 -30.84 -8.71
N LYS A 14 -19.54 -30.93 -9.21
CA LYS A 14 -19.85 -30.50 -10.57
C LYS A 14 -19.88 -28.97 -10.60
N ILE A 15 -19.49 -28.41 -11.75
CA ILE A 15 -19.60 -26.97 -11.97
C ILE A 15 -21.05 -26.66 -12.40
N ASP A 16 -21.83 -26.19 -11.45
CA ASP A 16 -23.24 -25.79 -11.60
C ASP A 16 -23.53 -24.51 -10.81
N ASP A 17 -24.75 -24.02 -10.87
CA ASP A 17 -25.13 -22.80 -10.16
C ASP A 17 -25.03 -22.95 -8.64
N ASP A 18 -25.36 -24.13 -8.08
CA ASP A 18 -25.26 -24.39 -6.65
C ASP A 18 -23.82 -24.29 -6.15
N LEU A 19 -22.83 -24.66 -6.98
CA LEU A 19 -21.42 -24.51 -6.65
C LEU A 19 -21.01 -23.03 -6.55
N TYR A 20 -21.46 -22.20 -7.48
CA TYR A 20 -21.18 -20.77 -7.48
C TYR A 20 -21.82 -20.06 -6.29
N ASP A 21 -23.06 -20.39 -5.95
CA ASP A 21 -23.76 -19.84 -4.80
C ASP A 21 -23.05 -20.23 -3.48
N SER A 22 -22.63 -21.48 -3.36
CA SER A 22 -21.85 -21.97 -2.20
C SER A 22 -20.49 -21.29 -2.10
N LEU A 23 -19.83 -21.02 -3.22
CA LEU A 23 -18.56 -20.32 -3.26
C LEU A 23 -18.70 -18.85 -2.83
N GLU A 24 -19.75 -18.17 -3.31
CA GLU A 24 -20.05 -16.80 -2.92
C GLU A 24 -20.30 -16.69 -1.41
N GLU A 25 -21.13 -17.59 -0.86
CA GLU A 25 -21.39 -17.65 0.59
C GLU A 25 -20.09 -17.84 1.38
N GLN A 26 -19.20 -18.73 0.95
CA GLN A 26 -17.94 -18.97 1.63
C GLN A 26 -16.98 -17.79 1.55
N LEU A 27 -16.95 -17.07 0.44
CA LEU A 27 -16.16 -15.84 0.30
C LEU A 27 -16.69 -14.75 1.25
N ILE A 28 -18.00 -14.59 1.37
CA ILE A 28 -18.63 -13.65 2.30
C ILE A 28 -18.33 -14.04 3.75
N LEU A 29 -18.48 -15.33 4.12
CA LEU A 29 -18.14 -15.84 5.45
C LEU A 29 -16.65 -15.67 5.79
N ALA A 30 -15.82 -15.60 4.79
CA ALA A 30 -14.39 -15.31 4.93
C ALA A 30 -14.07 -13.82 5.06
N ASP A 31 -15.07 -12.96 5.11
CA ASP A 31 -14.93 -11.50 5.24
C ASP A 31 -14.31 -10.82 4.00
N VAL A 32 -14.47 -11.45 2.83
CA VAL A 32 -14.02 -10.87 1.56
C VAL A 32 -14.87 -9.67 1.14
N GLY A 33 -16.11 -9.61 1.65
CA GLY A 33 -17.08 -8.58 1.28
C GLY A 33 -17.98 -9.00 0.12
N GLY A 34 -19.29 -8.65 0.24
CA GLY A 34 -20.30 -9.10 -0.72
C GLY A 34 -20.00 -8.64 -2.16
N GLU A 35 -19.67 -7.37 -2.36
CA GLU A 35 -19.36 -6.85 -3.71
C GLU A 35 -18.18 -7.58 -4.37
N VAL A 36 -17.12 -7.84 -3.60
CA VAL A 36 -15.91 -8.53 -4.11
C VAL A 36 -16.22 -10.01 -4.33
N ALA A 37 -16.99 -10.65 -3.44
CA ALA A 37 -17.38 -12.04 -3.58
C ALA A 37 -18.20 -12.27 -4.87
N ILE A 38 -19.23 -11.46 -5.11
CA ILE A 38 -20.04 -11.49 -6.32
C ILE A 38 -19.16 -11.29 -7.56
N HIS A 39 -18.32 -10.26 -7.55
CA HIS A 39 -17.42 -9.97 -8.66
C HIS A 39 -16.47 -11.15 -9.00
N LEU A 40 -15.86 -11.77 -7.99
CA LEU A 40 -14.99 -12.93 -8.18
C LEU A 40 -15.74 -14.14 -8.74
N VAL A 41 -16.95 -14.40 -8.24
CA VAL A 41 -17.77 -15.54 -8.69
C VAL A 41 -18.25 -15.33 -10.12
N ASP A 42 -18.70 -14.13 -10.48
CA ASP A 42 -19.12 -13.80 -11.86
C ASP A 42 -17.95 -13.96 -12.84
N LYS A 43 -16.78 -13.41 -12.51
CA LYS A 43 -15.57 -13.57 -13.33
C LYS A 43 -15.10 -15.02 -13.44
N LEU A 44 -15.21 -15.78 -12.35
CA LEU A 44 -14.88 -17.20 -12.37
C LEU A 44 -15.83 -17.96 -13.32
N ARG A 45 -17.15 -17.67 -13.27
CA ARG A 45 -18.15 -18.25 -14.15
C ARG A 45 -17.80 -17.98 -15.63
N ASP A 46 -17.45 -16.74 -15.94
CA ASP A 46 -17.05 -16.36 -17.29
C ASP A 46 -15.81 -17.13 -17.77
N ARG A 47 -14.75 -17.17 -16.94
CA ARG A 47 -13.51 -17.90 -17.27
C ARG A 47 -13.71 -19.40 -17.40
N VAL A 48 -14.56 -20.01 -16.56
CA VAL A 48 -14.94 -21.42 -16.65
C VAL A 48 -15.60 -21.71 -17.99
N ASN A 49 -16.52 -20.85 -18.41
CA ASN A 49 -17.22 -20.99 -19.70
C ASN A 49 -16.28 -20.79 -20.88
N GLU A 50 -15.47 -19.75 -20.87
CA GLU A 50 -14.51 -19.43 -21.94
C GLU A 50 -13.47 -20.55 -22.13
N LYS A 51 -12.93 -21.07 -21.04
CA LYS A 51 -11.91 -22.12 -21.05
C LYS A 51 -12.50 -23.54 -21.13
N GLY A 52 -13.82 -23.69 -21.05
CA GLY A 52 -14.50 -24.97 -21.08
C GLY A 52 -14.14 -25.91 -19.94
N LEU A 53 -13.88 -25.37 -18.74
CA LEU A 53 -13.49 -26.14 -17.56
C LEU A 53 -14.64 -27.05 -17.13
N LYS A 54 -14.33 -28.26 -16.63
CA LYS A 54 -15.32 -29.31 -16.35
C LYS A 54 -15.30 -29.80 -14.92
N THR A 55 -14.23 -29.56 -14.18
CA THR A 55 -14.07 -30.09 -12.82
C THR A 55 -13.91 -28.96 -11.81
N GLY A 56 -14.32 -29.22 -10.57
CA GLY A 56 -14.18 -28.28 -9.46
C GLY A 56 -12.69 -27.96 -9.15
N GLU A 57 -11.78 -28.91 -9.38
CA GLU A 57 -10.34 -28.68 -9.24
C GLU A 57 -9.83 -27.64 -10.25
N GLN A 58 -10.28 -27.74 -11.50
CA GLN A 58 -9.97 -26.73 -12.54
C GLN A 58 -10.52 -25.36 -12.15
N ALA A 59 -11.73 -25.31 -11.62
CA ALA A 59 -12.33 -24.07 -11.15
C ALA A 59 -11.59 -23.47 -9.93
N ALA A 60 -11.05 -24.33 -9.03
CA ALA A 60 -10.26 -23.89 -7.89
C ALA A 60 -8.93 -23.24 -8.32
N ASP A 61 -8.24 -23.85 -9.28
CA ASP A 61 -7.00 -23.30 -9.83
C ASP A 61 -7.29 -21.97 -10.57
N GLU A 62 -8.37 -21.92 -11.34
CA GLU A 62 -8.78 -20.70 -12.04
C GLU A 62 -9.17 -19.57 -11.07
N LEU A 63 -9.85 -19.90 -9.96
CA LEU A 63 -10.14 -18.90 -8.91
C LEU A 63 -8.84 -18.33 -8.29
N ARG A 64 -7.85 -19.19 -8.05
CA ARG A 64 -6.54 -18.74 -7.55
C ARG A 64 -5.87 -17.78 -8.52
N ASP A 65 -5.87 -18.11 -9.80
CA ASP A 65 -5.28 -17.28 -10.85
C ASP A 65 -6.05 -15.97 -10.98
N LEU A 66 -7.38 -16.01 -10.92
CA LEU A 66 -8.25 -14.83 -10.94
C LEU A 66 -7.94 -13.89 -9.78
N ILE A 67 -7.85 -14.41 -8.55
CA ILE A 67 -7.48 -13.61 -7.37
C ILE A 67 -6.09 -12.99 -7.55
N ALA A 68 -5.13 -13.76 -8.05
CA ALA A 68 -3.79 -13.23 -8.31
C ALA A 68 -3.80 -12.13 -9.37
N ASP A 69 -4.61 -12.25 -10.41
CA ASP A 69 -4.77 -11.24 -11.45
C ASP A 69 -5.42 -9.96 -10.89
N GLU A 70 -6.47 -10.08 -10.07
CA GLU A 70 -7.13 -8.94 -9.42
C GLU A 70 -6.20 -8.22 -8.42
N MET A 71 -5.21 -8.92 -7.86
CA MET A 71 -4.22 -8.32 -6.95
C MET A 71 -3.04 -7.69 -7.69
N ARG A 72 -2.95 -7.82 -9.01
CA ARG A 72 -1.89 -7.15 -9.79
C ARG A 72 -2.14 -5.64 -9.80
N PRO A 73 -1.10 -4.83 -9.63
CA PRO A 73 -1.25 -3.38 -9.73
C PRO A 73 -1.61 -2.99 -11.17
N ASP A 74 -2.52 -2.04 -11.31
CA ASP A 74 -2.91 -1.47 -12.60
C ASP A 74 -1.76 -0.69 -13.27
N ALA A 75 -0.81 -0.20 -12.44
CA ALA A 75 0.37 0.52 -12.88
C ALA A 75 1.56 0.25 -11.94
N GLU A 76 2.75 0.28 -12.48
CA GLU A 76 3.98 0.27 -11.70
C GLU A 76 4.27 1.68 -11.15
N MET A 77 4.95 1.75 -10.00
CA MET A 77 5.42 3.02 -9.46
C MET A 77 6.47 3.64 -10.38
N ASP A 78 6.37 4.95 -10.61
CA ASP A 78 7.40 5.71 -11.30
C ASP A 78 8.59 5.97 -10.37
N LEU A 79 9.59 5.11 -10.47
CA LEU A 79 10.85 5.20 -9.70
C LEU A 79 12.04 5.64 -10.56
N GLU A 80 11.80 6.18 -11.75
CA GLU A 80 12.83 6.66 -12.69
C GLU A 80 13.21 8.12 -12.46
N GLY A 81 12.49 8.82 -11.59
CA GLY A 81 12.82 10.21 -11.24
C GLY A 81 14.18 10.35 -10.54
N HIS A 82 14.78 11.54 -10.64
CA HIS A 82 16.07 11.86 -10.04
C HIS A 82 15.96 13.02 -9.03
N PRO A 83 15.79 12.69 -7.72
CA PRO A 83 15.51 11.37 -7.16
C PRO A 83 14.05 10.93 -7.33
N ALA A 84 13.79 9.62 -7.23
CA ALA A 84 12.43 9.11 -7.01
C ALA A 84 12.03 9.40 -5.56
N VAL A 85 10.86 10.00 -5.35
CA VAL A 85 10.35 10.34 -4.02
C VAL A 85 9.14 9.47 -3.70
N ILE A 86 9.20 8.74 -2.59
CA ILE A 86 8.08 7.99 -2.04
C ILE A 86 7.60 8.70 -0.78
N LEU A 87 6.37 9.20 -0.83
CA LEU A 87 5.68 9.79 0.31
C LEU A 87 4.80 8.74 0.96
N VAL A 88 5.01 8.46 2.25
CA VAL A 88 4.25 7.46 2.99
C VAL A 88 3.23 8.14 3.89
N ILE A 89 1.96 7.90 3.62
CA ILE A 89 0.82 8.46 4.36
C ILE A 89 0.04 7.37 5.09
N GLY A 90 -0.69 7.72 6.13
CA GLY A 90 -1.51 6.79 6.90
C GLY A 90 -1.77 7.31 8.31
N VAL A 91 -2.76 6.77 9.00
CA VAL A 91 -3.05 7.13 10.39
C VAL A 91 -1.92 6.71 11.35
N ASN A 92 -1.93 7.27 12.56
CA ASN A 92 -0.96 6.87 13.58
C ASN A 92 -1.16 5.41 13.99
N GLY A 93 -0.07 4.69 14.23
CA GLY A 93 -0.10 3.28 14.65
C GLY A 93 -0.37 2.25 13.56
N VAL A 94 -0.59 2.68 12.31
CA VAL A 94 -0.85 1.78 11.18
C VAL A 94 0.40 1.06 10.67
N GLY A 95 1.60 1.49 11.08
CA GLY A 95 2.87 0.87 10.66
C GLY A 95 3.67 1.66 9.63
N LYS A 96 3.44 2.98 9.47
CA LYS A 96 4.20 3.83 8.53
C LYS A 96 5.71 3.74 8.72
N THR A 97 6.20 4.04 9.92
CA THR A 97 7.63 4.05 10.24
C THR A 97 8.30 2.70 9.95
N THR A 98 7.62 1.60 10.31
CA THR A 98 8.10 0.24 10.02
C THR A 98 8.11 -0.04 8.51
N SER A 99 7.10 0.42 7.78
CA SER A 99 7.03 0.27 6.32
C SER A 99 8.14 1.06 5.62
N ILE A 100 8.41 2.28 6.07
CA ILE A 100 9.50 3.12 5.57
C ILE A 100 10.85 2.42 5.77
N ALA A 101 11.09 1.87 6.96
CA ALA A 101 12.32 1.12 7.25
C ALA A 101 12.50 -0.08 6.32
N LYS A 102 11.43 -0.84 6.10
CA LYS A 102 11.45 -2.00 5.18
C LYS A 102 11.68 -1.59 3.72
N LEU A 103 11.05 -0.51 3.28
CA LEU A 103 11.28 0.03 1.93
C LEU A 103 12.72 0.51 1.76
N ALA A 104 13.25 1.21 2.74
CA ALA A 104 14.65 1.67 2.72
C ALA A 104 15.64 0.50 2.62
N ASP A 105 15.46 -0.54 3.45
CA ASP A 105 16.28 -1.76 3.39
C ASP A 105 16.15 -2.47 2.04
N TYR A 106 14.92 -2.61 1.55
CA TYR A 106 14.62 -3.28 0.27
C TYR A 106 15.34 -2.60 -0.91
N TYR A 107 15.20 -1.29 -1.05
CA TYR A 107 15.83 -0.57 -2.17
C TYR A 107 17.35 -0.44 -2.02
N THR A 108 17.85 -0.32 -0.80
CA THR A 108 19.29 -0.33 -0.52
C THR A 108 19.92 -1.67 -0.93
N ARG A 109 19.26 -2.78 -0.65
CA ARG A 109 19.72 -4.13 -1.10
C ARG A 109 19.70 -4.28 -2.61
N GLN A 110 18.88 -3.52 -3.32
CA GLN A 110 18.87 -3.45 -4.78
C GLN A 110 19.96 -2.51 -5.35
N GLY A 111 20.79 -1.93 -4.48
CA GLY A 111 21.89 -1.05 -4.89
C GLY A 111 21.48 0.41 -5.07
N ARG A 112 20.24 0.80 -4.73
CA ARG A 112 19.81 2.21 -4.76
C ARG A 112 20.34 2.95 -3.55
N LYS A 113 20.78 4.19 -3.76
CA LYS A 113 21.17 5.11 -2.70
C LYS A 113 19.91 5.81 -2.17
N VAL A 114 19.51 5.45 -0.94
CA VAL A 114 18.29 5.92 -0.29
C VAL A 114 18.59 6.96 0.77
N MET A 115 17.77 8.01 0.86
CA MET A 115 17.77 9.02 1.92
C MET A 115 16.39 9.13 2.52
N LEU A 116 16.28 9.28 3.85
CA LEU A 116 14.99 9.42 4.55
C LEU A 116 14.69 10.88 4.88
N ALA A 117 13.41 11.24 4.87
CA ALA A 117 12.90 12.52 5.34
C ALA A 117 11.95 12.31 6.51
N ALA A 118 12.23 12.89 7.67
CA ALA A 118 11.36 12.89 8.85
C ALA A 118 10.29 14.00 8.72
N GLY A 119 9.25 13.76 7.93
CA GLY A 119 8.18 14.72 7.68
C GLY A 119 7.08 14.72 8.76
N ASP A 120 7.03 13.75 9.68
CA ASP A 120 6.17 13.83 10.87
C ASP A 120 6.83 14.72 11.94
N THR A 121 6.79 16.01 11.72
CA THR A 121 7.45 17.01 12.55
C THR A 121 6.70 17.32 13.85
N PHE A 122 5.48 16.82 14.01
CA PHE A 122 4.65 17.07 15.18
C PHE A 122 4.85 16.05 16.30
N ARG A 123 5.54 14.95 16.01
CA ARG A 123 5.76 13.86 16.96
C ARG A 123 7.26 13.54 17.06
N ALA A 124 7.88 14.11 18.10
CA ALA A 124 9.31 13.87 18.37
C ALA A 124 9.66 12.37 18.40
N ALA A 125 8.84 11.56 19.09
CA ALA A 125 9.06 10.11 19.17
C ALA A 125 9.00 9.40 17.80
N ALA A 126 8.22 9.89 16.84
CA ALA A 126 8.18 9.30 15.49
C ALA A 126 9.47 9.58 14.73
N SER A 127 9.98 10.80 14.84
CA SER A 127 11.26 11.19 14.22
C SER A 127 12.44 10.41 14.83
N GLU A 128 12.47 10.26 16.16
CA GLU A 128 13.49 9.47 16.87
C GLU A 128 13.43 7.99 16.47
N GLN A 129 12.23 7.41 16.38
CA GLN A 129 12.06 6.03 15.94
C GLN A 129 12.54 5.84 14.50
N LEU A 130 12.25 6.77 13.61
CA LEU A 130 12.71 6.71 12.22
C LEU A 130 14.23 6.83 12.13
N GLU A 131 14.86 7.66 12.97
CA GLU A 131 16.32 7.79 13.07
C GLU A 131 16.98 6.48 13.50
N ILE A 132 16.45 5.79 14.51
CA ILE A 132 16.96 4.48 14.94
C ILE A 132 16.93 3.47 13.76
N TRP A 133 15.87 3.49 12.97
CA TRP A 133 15.77 2.63 11.80
C TRP A 133 16.73 3.05 10.67
N ALA A 134 16.90 4.35 10.44
CA ALA A 134 17.87 4.91 9.49
C ALA A 134 19.29 4.44 9.81
N ASP A 135 19.70 4.54 11.06
CA ASP A 135 21.00 4.10 11.55
C ASP A 135 21.21 2.58 11.34
N ARG A 136 20.19 1.77 11.67
CA ARG A 136 20.25 0.31 11.46
C ARG A 136 20.35 -0.08 9.99
N ALA A 137 19.71 0.66 9.11
CA ALA A 137 19.76 0.43 7.67
C ALA A 137 20.97 1.07 7.00
N GLY A 138 21.76 1.88 7.72
CA GLY A 138 22.89 2.62 7.17
C GLY A 138 22.48 3.71 6.18
N VAL A 139 21.27 4.28 6.35
CA VAL A 139 20.67 5.27 5.43
C VAL A 139 20.67 6.64 6.10
N PRO A 140 21.09 7.72 5.43
CA PRO A 140 21.01 9.06 6.00
C PRO A 140 19.55 9.52 6.13
N ILE A 141 19.30 10.32 7.17
CA ILE A 141 18.01 10.94 7.44
C ILE A 141 18.16 12.45 7.57
N VAL A 142 17.23 13.19 6.96
CA VAL A 142 17.07 14.63 7.16
C VAL A 142 15.88 14.84 8.09
N LYS A 143 16.10 15.62 9.13
CA LYS A 143 15.07 15.99 10.12
C LYS A 143 15.19 17.47 10.44
N ALA A 144 14.09 18.03 10.93
CA ALA A 144 14.05 19.41 11.46
C ALA A 144 13.53 19.41 12.89
N GLY A 145 13.54 20.56 13.54
CA GLY A 145 12.99 20.73 14.88
C GLY A 145 11.49 20.48 14.91
N GLU A 146 10.96 20.23 16.11
CA GLU A 146 9.55 20.02 16.36
C GLU A 146 8.70 21.19 15.83
N GLY A 147 7.60 20.87 15.15
CA GLY A 147 6.70 21.87 14.56
C GLY A 147 7.19 22.51 13.26
N ALA A 148 8.33 22.06 12.72
CA ALA A 148 8.79 22.51 11.41
C ALA A 148 7.78 22.16 10.30
N ASP A 149 7.82 22.90 9.19
CA ASP A 149 6.96 22.62 8.04
C ASP A 149 7.38 21.32 7.35
N PRO A 150 6.53 20.28 7.27
CA PRO A 150 6.84 19.02 6.59
C PRO A 150 7.33 19.21 5.16
N ALA A 151 6.73 20.15 4.43
CA ALA A 151 7.11 20.43 3.04
C ALA A 151 8.52 21.03 2.93
N ALA A 152 8.98 21.76 3.93
CA ALA A 152 10.35 22.28 3.99
C ALA A 152 11.36 21.15 4.24
N VAL A 153 11.08 20.25 5.17
CA VAL A 153 11.94 19.09 5.46
C VAL A 153 12.09 18.21 4.21
N ILE A 154 11.00 17.93 3.51
CA ILE A 154 11.02 17.14 2.28
C ILE A 154 11.76 17.89 1.17
N PHE A 155 11.57 19.20 1.02
CA PHE A 155 12.32 20.04 0.08
C PHE A 155 13.82 19.93 0.31
N ASP A 156 14.28 20.11 1.54
CA ASP A 156 15.70 20.06 1.91
C ASP A 156 16.27 18.66 1.67
N THR A 157 15.50 17.62 1.96
CA THR A 157 15.91 16.24 1.72
C THR A 157 16.07 15.96 0.23
N VAL A 158 15.11 16.33 -0.60
CA VAL A 158 15.18 16.15 -2.07
C VAL A 158 16.33 16.93 -2.65
N LYS A 159 16.53 18.17 -2.21
CA LYS A 159 17.67 19.00 -2.64
C LYS A 159 19.01 18.40 -2.25
N SER A 160 19.13 17.88 -1.02
CA SER A 160 20.32 17.18 -0.54
C SER A 160 20.56 15.88 -1.32
N ALA A 161 19.51 15.10 -1.58
CA ALA A 161 19.57 13.87 -2.35
C ALA A 161 20.07 14.14 -3.78
N THR A 162 19.50 15.13 -4.47
CA THR A 162 19.93 15.55 -5.80
C THR A 162 21.41 15.96 -5.82
N ALA A 163 21.83 16.82 -4.89
CA ALA A 163 23.21 17.32 -4.83
C ALA A 163 24.23 16.23 -4.52
N ARG A 164 23.86 15.20 -3.79
CA ARG A 164 24.73 14.10 -3.34
C ARG A 164 24.62 12.84 -4.20
N GLY A 165 23.79 12.85 -5.25
CA GLY A 165 23.59 11.71 -6.15
C GLY A 165 22.90 10.52 -5.48
N TYR A 166 21.88 10.78 -4.67
CA TYR A 166 20.98 9.75 -4.15
C TYR A 166 19.86 9.48 -5.14
N ASP A 167 19.51 8.21 -5.29
CA ASP A 167 18.51 7.75 -6.27
C ASP A 167 17.09 7.91 -5.76
N MET A 168 16.91 7.88 -4.43
CA MET A 168 15.60 7.80 -3.82
C MET A 168 15.52 8.58 -2.51
N VAL A 169 14.35 9.20 -2.29
CA VAL A 169 13.94 9.78 -1.01
C VAL A 169 12.66 9.08 -0.55
N ILE A 170 12.65 8.58 0.70
CA ILE A 170 11.43 8.05 1.32
C ILE A 170 11.07 8.97 2.49
N ALA A 171 9.87 9.55 2.44
CA ALA A 171 9.42 10.56 3.39
C ALA A 171 8.28 10.04 4.27
N ASP A 172 8.42 10.20 5.58
CA ASP A 172 7.31 10.04 6.53
C ASP A 172 6.42 11.29 6.52
N THR A 173 5.18 11.14 6.97
CA THR A 173 4.22 12.24 7.16
C THR A 173 3.46 12.10 8.45
N ALA A 174 2.88 13.22 8.92
CA ALA A 174 1.98 13.21 10.06
C ALA A 174 0.72 12.38 9.77
N GLY A 175 0.30 11.55 10.74
CA GLY A 175 -0.88 10.69 10.62
C GLY A 175 -2.23 11.42 10.77
N ARG A 176 -2.37 12.64 10.25
CA ARG A 176 -3.55 13.51 10.42
C ARG A 176 -4.59 13.32 9.30
N LEU A 177 -5.07 12.08 9.10
CA LEU A 177 -6.02 11.78 8.04
C LEU A 177 -7.48 12.15 8.35
N HIS A 178 -7.80 12.60 9.56
CA HIS A 178 -9.16 12.93 9.99
C HIS A 178 -9.70 14.27 9.42
N ASN A 179 -8.83 15.10 8.83
CA ASN A 179 -9.25 16.32 8.12
C ASN A 179 -8.74 16.27 6.66
N LYS A 180 -9.62 15.85 5.74
CA LYS A 180 -9.29 15.70 4.31
C LYS A 180 -8.77 16.99 3.67
N ALA A 181 -9.37 18.13 3.98
CA ALA A 181 -8.97 19.40 3.38
C ALA A 181 -7.53 19.78 3.77
N ASN A 182 -7.18 19.59 5.05
CA ASN A 182 -5.83 19.87 5.53
C ASN A 182 -4.82 18.89 4.92
N LEU A 183 -5.18 17.60 4.82
CA LEU A 183 -4.34 16.60 4.17
C LEU A 183 -4.08 16.94 2.71
N MET A 184 -5.11 17.27 1.93
CA MET A 184 -4.97 17.67 0.52
C MET A 184 -4.07 18.89 0.36
N ASN A 185 -4.23 19.89 1.23
CA ASN A 185 -3.40 21.09 1.21
C ASN A 185 -1.93 20.78 1.52
N GLU A 186 -1.69 19.93 2.53
CA GLU A 186 -0.33 19.50 2.91
C GLU A 186 0.32 18.71 1.78
N LEU A 187 -0.35 17.71 1.21
CA LEU A 187 0.16 16.90 0.11
C LEU A 187 0.40 17.72 -1.16
N SER A 188 -0.49 18.65 -1.48
CA SER A 188 -0.30 19.59 -2.59
C SER A 188 0.92 20.50 -2.38
N LYS A 189 1.15 20.95 -1.14
CA LYS A 189 2.33 21.73 -0.78
C LYS A 189 3.61 20.90 -0.91
N ILE A 190 3.61 19.67 -0.42
CA ILE A 190 4.73 18.72 -0.53
C ILE A 190 5.04 18.45 -2.02
N SER A 191 4.05 18.15 -2.84
CA SER A 191 4.23 17.89 -4.26
C SER A 191 4.90 19.07 -4.98
N ARG A 192 4.44 20.30 -4.70
CA ARG A 192 5.08 21.51 -5.25
C ARG A 192 6.52 21.68 -4.75
N SER A 193 6.77 21.37 -3.48
CA SER A 193 8.12 21.45 -2.89
C SER A 193 9.06 20.46 -3.53
N VAL A 194 8.65 19.21 -3.77
CA VAL A 194 9.43 18.19 -4.48
C VAL A 194 9.82 18.68 -5.87
N LYS A 195 8.86 19.14 -6.66
CA LYS A 195 9.12 19.64 -8.02
C LYS A 195 10.00 20.91 -8.05
N LYS A 196 9.90 21.75 -7.03
CA LYS A 196 10.77 22.93 -6.87
C LYS A 196 12.19 22.54 -6.47
N ALA A 197 12.36 21.50 -5.65
CA ALA A 197 13.68 21.01 -5.23
C ALA A 197 14.40 20.28 -6.36
N SER A 198 13.69 19.46 -7.14
CA SER A 198 14.18 18.78 -8.33
C SER A 198 13.06 18.64 -9.36
N PRO A 199 13.14 19.35 -10.50
CA PRO A 199 12.13 19.20 -11.58
C PRO A 199 12.06 17.79 -12.17
N GLU A 200 13.14 17.03 -12.11
CA GLU A 200 13.26 15.66 -12.62
C GLU A 200 12.81 14.59 -11.60
N ALA A 201 12.46 14.99 -10.36
CA ALA A 201 11.97 14.05 -9.36
C ALA A 201 10.63 13.47 -9.77
N SER A 202 10.44 12.16 -9.58
CA SER A 202 9.12 11.53 -9.54
C SER A 202 8.56 11.56 -8.12
N LEU A 203 7.24 11.45 -7.99
CA LEU A 203 6.57 11.42 -6.68
C LEU A 203 5.49 10.35 -6.67
N GLU A 204 5.69 9.36 -5.84
CA GLU A 204 4.73 8.32 -5.50
C GLU A 204 4.17 8.54 -4.09
N THR A 205 2.88 8.34 -3.91
CA THR A 205 2.21 8.47 -2.61
C THR A 205 1.63 7.13 -2.20
N LEU A 206 2.18 6.51 -1.17
CA LEU A 206 1.75 5.22 -0.67
C LEU A 206 0.90 5.37 0.59
N LEU A 207 -0.33 4.89 0.54
CA LEU A 207 -1.23 4.82 1.69
C LEU A 207 -1.00 3.54 2.47
N VAL A 208 -0.66 3.66 3.76
CA VAL A 208 -0.51 2.51 4.66
C VAL A 208 -1.84 2.22 5.34
N LEU A 209 -2.30 0.99 5.20
CA LEU A 209 -3.53 0.47 5.80
C LEU A 209 -3.22 -0.71 6.71
N ASP A 210 -4.00 -0.82 7.79
CA ASP A 210 -3.92 -1.92 8.75
C ASP A 210 -4.92 -3.00 8.37
N ALA A 211 -4.45 -4.21 8.05
CA ALA A 211 -5.28 -5.35 7.71
C ALA A 211 -6.25 -5.76 8.83
N ILE A 212 -5.97 -5.40 10.10
CA ILE A 212 -6.84 -5.69 11.24
C ILE A 212 -8.16 -4.93 11.16
N THR A 213 -8.19 -3.77 10.51
CA THR A 213 -9.42 -2.97 10.38
C THR A 213 -10.47 -3.57 9.43
N GLY A 214 -10.10 -4.61 8.65
CA GLY A 214 -11.03 -5.33 7.78
C GLY A 214 -11.79 -4.41 6.82
N GLN A 215 -13.09 -4.67 6.63
CA GLN A 215 -13.94 -3.92 5.69
C GLN A 215 -14.06 -2.41 5.98
N ASN A 216 -13.90 -1.98 7.22
CA ASN A 216 -13.88 -0.56 7.57
C ASN A 216 -12.68 0.18 6.94
N ALA A 217 -11.58 -0.53 6.65
CA ALA A 217 -10.44 0.04 5.95
C ALA A 217 -10.75 0.39 4.50
N ILE A 218 -11.62 -0.36 3.84
CA ILE A 218 -11.93 -0.17 2.40
C ILE A 218 -12.60 1.17 2.15
N SER A 219 -13.63 1.52 2.92
CA SER A 219 -14.32 2.80 2.74
C SER A 219 -13.40 3.99 3.03
N GLN A 220 -12.59 3.90 4.09
CA GLN A 220 -11.57 4.89 4.39
C GLN A 220 -10.50 4.95 3.30
N ALA A 221 -10.01 3.80 2.81
CA ALA A 221 -9.03 3.72 1.75
C ALA A 221 -9.53 4.40 0.46
N LYS A 222 -10.75 4.08 0.02
CA LYS A 222 -11.35 4.69 -1.18
C LYS A 222 -11.42 6.22 -1.07
N GLU A 223 -11.77 6.73 0.11
CA GLU A 223 -11.83 8.17 0.36
C GLU A 223 -10.44 8.83 0.39
N PHE A 224 -9.47 8.18 1.06
CA PHE A 224 -8.12 8.70 1.17
C PHE A 224 -7.31 8.56 -0.12
N CYS A 225 -7.47 7.47 -0.86
CA CYS A 225 -6.86 7.32 -2.17
C CYS A 225 -7.24 8.45 -3.10
N LYS A 226 -8.54 8.83 -3.13
CA LYS A 226 -9.03 9.95 -3.93
C LYS A 226 -8.49 11.29 -3.42
N ALA A 227 -8.56 11.54 -2.11
CA ALA A 227 -8.14 12.80 -1.51
C ALA A 227 -6.63 13.02 -1.60
N ALA A 228 -5.85 11.98 -1.39
CA ALA A 228 -4.38 12.02 -1.38
C ALA A 228 -3.74 11.81 -2.75
N ASN A 229 -4.54 11.47 -3.76
CA ASN A 229 -4.04 11.02 -5.07
C ASN A 229 -3.00 9.89 -4.88
N ALA A 230 -3.33 8.92 -3.99
CA ALA A 230 -2.44 7.83 -3.67
C ALA A 230 -2.21 6.94 -4.90
N THR A 231 -0.95 6.61 -5.15
CA THR A 231 -0.50 5.81 -6.29
C THR A 231 -0.30 4.34 -5.93
N GLY A 232 -0.32 4.02 -4.64
CA GLY A 232 -0.20 2.65 -4.17
C GLY A 232 -0.65 2.49 -2.72
N ILE A 233 -0.78 1.23 -2.31
CA ILE A 233 -1.21 0.83 -0.96
C ILE A 233 -0.16 -0.11 -0.35
N ILE A 234 0.13 0.10 0.93
CA ILE A 234 0.90 -0.83 1.77
C ILE A 234 -0.07 -1.42 2.78
N LEU A 235 -0.21 -2.74 2.77
CA LEU A 235 -1.03 -3.45 3.75
C LEU A 235 -0.14 -4.03 4.85
N THR A 236 -0.42 -3.68 6.11
CA THR A 236 0.36 -4.11 7.28
C THR A 236 -0.41 -5.10 8.15
N LYS A 237 0.28 -5.75 9.07
CA LYS A 237 -0.28 -6.67 10.08
C LYS A 237 -1.06 -7.85 9.47
N LEU A 238 -0.60 -8.33 8.33
CA LEU A 238 -1.19 -9.51 7.65
C LEU A 238 -1.00 -10.83 8.41
N ASP A 239 -0.08 -10.86 9.37
CA ASP A 239 0.21 -11.97 10.29
C ASP A 239 -0.78 -12.08 11.46
N GLY A 240 -1.70 -11.12 11.57
CA GLY A 240 -2.75 -11.13 12.58
C GLY A 240 -3.87 -12.13 12.28
N THR A 241 -4.82 -12.24 13.21
CA THR A 241 -6.02 -13.11 13.08
C THR A 241 -7.13 -12.46 12.25
N ALA A 242 -7.02 -11.17 11.94
CA ALA A 242 -8.00 -10.45 11.15
C ALA A 242 -7.91 -10.83 9.67
N LYS A 243 -9.07 -10.87 9.02
CA LYS A 243 -9.20 -11.20 7.61
C LYS A 243 -9.08 -9.93 6.77
N GLY A 244 -7.85 -9.51 6.53
CA GLY A 244 -7.54 -8.26 5.82
C GLY A 244 -7.36 -8.40 4.30
N GLY A 245 -7.88 -9.47 3.72
CA GLY A 245 -7.72 -9.79 2.30
C GLY A 245 -8.89 -9.35 1.41
N CYS A 246 -9.65 -8.33 1.82
CA CYS A 246 -10.79 -7.81 1.07
C CYS A 246 -10.40 -6.72 0.05
#